data_65790188ce93e80e6b49438980008a97
#
_entry.id   65790188ce93e80e6b49438980008a97
#
_cell.length_a   1.000
_cell.length_b   1.000
_cell.length_c   1.000
_cell.angle_alpha   90.00
_cell.angle_beta   90.00
_cell.angle_gamma   90.00
#
_symmetry.space_group_name_H-M   'P 1'
#
loop_
_entity.id
_entity.type
_entity.pdbx_description
1 polymer ?
#
loop_
_entity_poly.entity_id
_entity_poly.type
_entity_poly.pdbx_seq_one_letter_code
_entity_poly.pdbx_strand_id
1 'polypeptide(L)'
;MSNTKESKQVIVIRKDLNMRKGKIAAQAAHASMGSILQLLDRRKYNLLEGEVMEIRGEIKVSSPECHWLDNSFTKICVSCDTEDELLALVQKAKDKGVLCCTIIDSGKTEFNGVPTLTCAAFGPAWAEDVDEITGNLKLL
;
A
#
# COMPACT_ATOMS: atom_id res chain seq x y z
N MET A 1 -10.14 -31.46 -4.01
CA MET A 1 -9.15 -30.39 -4.21
C MET A 1 -9.69 -29.09 -3.66
N SER A 2 -9.05 -28.60 -2.66
CA SER A 2 -9.42 -27.28 -2.12
C SER A 2 -8.84 -26.19 -3.03
N ASN A 3 -9.71 -25.43 -3.68
CA ASN A 3 -9.30 -24.18 -4.32
C ASN A 3 -9.17 -23.13 -3.23
N THR A 4 -8.02 -23.14 -2.54
CA THR A 4 -7.72 -22.07 -1.61
C THR A 4 -7.29 -20.85 -2.42
N LYS A 5 -8.11 -19.81 -2.37
CA LYS A 5 -7.70 -18.52 -2.92
C LYS A 5 -6.59 -17.92 -2.05
N GLU A 6 -5.62 -17.34 -2.71
CA GLU A 6 -4.56 -16.61 -2.03
C GLU A 6 -4.87 -15.12 -2.07
N SER A 7 -4.57 -14.43 -0.98
CA SER A 7 -4.64 -12.97 -0.91
C SER A 7 -3.23 -12.41 -0.72
N LYS A 8 -2.99 -11.24 -1.28
CA LYS A 8 -1.69 -10.59 -1.16
C LYS A 8 -1.80 -9.09 -1.33
N GLN A 9 -0.74 -8.42 -0.93
CA GLN A 9 -0.51 -7.01 -1.20
C GLN A 9 0.78 -6.88 -2.00
N VAL A 10 0.73 -6.13 -3.09
CA VAL A 10 1.92 -5.84 -3.90
C VAL A 10 2.26 -4.37 -3.76
N ILE A 11 3.51 -4.09 -3.45
CA ILE A 11 4.02 -2.73 -3.31
C ILE A 11 4.89 -2.44 -4.53
N VAL A 12 4.51 -1.41 -5.29
CA VAL A 12 5.25 -1.01 -6.50
C VAL A 12 6.11 0.20 -6.16
N ILE A 13 7.42 0.02 -6.30
CA ILE A 13 8.43 1.04 -5.99
C ILE A 13 8.92 1.67 -7.30
N ARG A 14 9.01 2.99 -7.34
CA ARG A 14 9.63 3.68 -8.48
C ARG A 14 11.15 3.50 -8.44
N LYS A 15 11.65 2.72 -9.37
CA LYS A 15 13.08 2.41 -9.47
C LYS A 15 13.90 3.59 -10.02
N ASP A 16 13.27 4.44 -10.82
CA ASP A 16 13.92 5.61 -11.43
C ASP A 16 14.38 6.65 -10.40
N LEU A 17 13.84 6.62 -9.19
CA LEU A 17 14.22 7.55 -8.14
C LEU A 17 15.56 7.18 -7.47
N ASN A 18 16.05 5.98 -7.68
CA ASN A 18 17.32 5.49 -7.10
C ASN A 18 17.40 5.69 -5.59
N MET A 19 16.30 5.42 -4.89
CA MET A 19 16.27 5.54 -3.44
C MET A 19 17.19 4.53 -2.77
N ARG A 20 17.78 4.92 -1.65
CA ARG A 20 18.58 4.02 -0.82
C ARG A 20 17.69 2.93 -0.20
N LYS A 21 18.29 1.82 0.17
CA LYS A 21 17.58 0.66 0.75
C LYS A 21 16.71 1.04 1.94
N GLY A 22 17.23 1.82 2.86
CA GLY A 22 16.47 2.26 4.03
C GLY A 22 15.27 3.12 3.66
N LYS A 23 15.44 3.99 2.67
CA LYS A 23 14.35 4.83 2.16
C LYS A 23 13.26 3.97 1.52
N ILE A 24 13.67 3.01 0.68
CA ILE A 24 12.73 2.08 0.05
C ILE A 24 11.94 1.31 1.12
N ALA A 25 12.61 0.80 2.13
CA ALA A 25 11.97 0.04 3.21
C ALA A 25 10.93 0.89 3.95
N ALA A 26 11.27 2.14 4.28
CA ALA A 26 10.36 3.06 4.95
C ALA A 26 9.15 3.39 4.07
N GLN A 27 9.37 3.67 2.78
CA GLN A 27 8.30 3.98 1.84
C GLN A 27 7.36 2.79 1.65
N ALA A 28 7.91 1.58 1.55
CA ALA A 28 7.10 0.36 1.44
C ALA A 28 6.24 0.15 2.69
N ALA A 29 6.81 0.39 3.87
CA ALA A 29 6.07 0.28 5.12
C ALA A 29 4.92 1.31 5.19
N HIS A 30 5.18 2.55 4.76
CA HIS A 30 4.14 3.57 4.67
C HIS A 30 2.99 3.11 3.77
N ALA A 31 3.30 2.57 2.61
CA ALA A 31 2.29 2.12 1.65
C ALA A 31 1.48 0.95 2.19
N SER A 32 2.15 -0.03 2.77
CA SER A 32 1.49 -1.22 3.31
C SER A 32 0.52 -0.88 4.43
N MET A 33 0.98 -0.12 5.42
CA MET A 33 0.14 0.29 6.53
C MET A 33 -0.94 1.29 6.09
N GLY A 34 -0.58 2.21 5.19
CA GLY A 34 -1.49 3.21 4.66
C GLY A 34 -2.72 2.61 3.98
N SER A 35 -2.56 1.49 3.27
CA SER A 35 -3.69 0.77 2.67
C SER A 35 -4.74 0.40 3.71
N ILE A 36 -4.31 -0.15 4.83
CA ILE A 36 -5.24 -0.56 5.90
C ILE A 36 -5.81 0.65 6.62
N LEU A 37 -5.00 1.67 6.88
CA LEU A 37 -5.47 2.87 7.56
C LEU A 37 -6.55 3.63 6.78
N GLN A 38 -6.58 3.50 5.45
CA GLN A 38 -7.66 4.07 4.63
C GLN A 38 -9.02 3.47 4.96
N LEU A 39 -9.04 2.23 5.43
CA LEU A 39 -10.27 1.52 5.80
C LEU A 39 -10.74 1.88 7.20
N LEU A 40 -9.87 2.51 7.98
CA LEU A 40 -10.18 2.88 9.35
C LEU A 40 -11.08 4.11 9.38
N ASP A 41 -12.28 3.93 9.92
CA ASP A 41 -13.20 5.03 10.19
C ASP A 41 -12.85 5.64 11.55
N ARG A 42 -12.05 6.71 11.52
CA ARG A 42 -11.58 7.40 12.72
C ARG A 42 -12.63 8.40 13.21
N ARG A 43 -13.52 7.97 14.05
CA ARG A 43 -14.60 8.83 14.51
C ARG A 43 -14.28 9.59 15.79
N LYS A 44 -13.30 9.15 16.59
CA LYS A 44 -13.03 9.76 17.88
C LYS A 44 -11.56 9.82 18.20
N TYR A 45 -11.12 11.01 18.55
CA TYR A 45 -9.84 11.25 19.18
C TYR A 45 -10.13 11.69 20.62
N ASN A 46 -9.73 10.89 21.57
CA ASN A 46 -9.94 11.22 22.98
C ASN A 46 -8.58 11.52 23.62
N LEU A 47 -8.46 12.71 24.20
CA LEU A 47 -7.37 13.02 25.09
C LEU A 47 -7.70 12.38 26.43
N LEU A 48 -6.93 11.39 26.82
CA LEU A 48 -7.03 10.78 28.13
C LEU A 48 -6.16 11.54 29.11
N GLU A 49 -6.18 11.12 30.39
CA GLU A 49 -5.45 11.78 31.45
C GLU A 49 -3.96 11.99 31.08
N GLY A 50 -3.47 13.22 31.21
CA GLY A 50 -2.12 13.59 30.84
C GLY A 50 -1.99 13.78 29.32
N GLU A 51 -0.93 13.21 28.71
CA GLU A 51 -0.65 13.29 27.28
C GLU A 51 -1.13 12.07 26.50
N VAL A 52 -1.88 11.18 27.15
CA VAL A 52 -2.36 9.96 26.50
C VAL A 52 -3.54 10.29 25.61
N MET A 53 -3.45 9.88 24.33
CA MET A 53 -4.55 10.01 23.38
C MET A 53 -5.06 8.63 23.00
N GLU A 54 -6.37 8.54 22.81
CA GLU A 54 -7.02 7.33 22.36
C GLU A 54 -7.68 7.58 21.01
N ILE A 55 -7.38 6.72 20.04
CA ILE A 55 -8.04 6.72 18.75
C ILE A 55 -8.94 5.50 18.69
N ARG A 56 -10.24 5.72 18.53
CA ARG A 56 -11.22 4.65 18.35
C ARG A 56 -11.80 4.72 16.96
N GLY A 57 -12.00 3.55 16.36
CA GLY A 57 -12.60 3.45 15.04
C GLY A 57 -12.89 2.02 14.69
N GLU A 58 -13.50 1.84 13.53
CA GLU A 58 -13.83 0.52 12.98
C GLU A 58 -13.15 0.36 11.64
N ILE A 59 -12.69 -0.86 11.36
CA ILE A 59 -12.20 -1.25 10.03
C ILE A 59 -13.24 -2.21 9.44
N LYS A 60 -13.85 -1.79 8.33
CA LYS A 60 -14.74 -2.65 7.57
C LYS A 60 -13.95 -3.19 6.40
N VAL A 61 -13.86 -4.51 6.31
CA VAL A 61 -13.02 -5.19 5.34
C VAL A 61 -13.83 -6.12 4.44
N SER A 62 -13.38 -6.23 3.18
CA SER A 62 -13.87 -7.24 2.25
C SER A 62 -13.30 -8.61 2.61
N SER A 63 -13.81 -9.67 1.94
CA SER A 63 -13.33 -11.04 2.18
C SER A 63 -11.81 -11.19 1.95
N PRO A 64 -11.24 -10.70 0.83
CA PRO A 64 -9.80 -10.84 0.65
C PRO A 64 -8.98 -10.02 1.65
N GLU A 65 -9.47 -8.85 2.06
CA GLU A 65 -8.80 -8.03 3.08
C GLU A 65 -8.78 -8.75 4.42
N CYS A 66 -9.91 -9.33 4.81
CA CYS A 66 -10.01 -10.12 6.04
C CYS A 66 -9.09 -11.34 5.98
N HIS A 67 -9.10 -12.07 4.88
CA HIS A 67 -8.25 -13.24 4.67
C HIS A 67 -6.76 -12.86 4.81
N TRP A 68 -6.37 -11.74 4.22
CA TRP A 68 -4.99 -11.28 4.27
C TRP A 68 -4.57 -10.90 5.70
N LEU A 69 -5.41 -10.14 6.40
CA LEU A 69 -5.10 -9.73 7.78
C LEU A 69 -4.98 -10.90 8.74
N ASP A 70 -5.83 -11.90 8.59
CA ASP A 70 -5.91 -13.02 9.52
C ASP A 70 -5.05 -14.21 9.13
N ASN A 71 -4.67 -14.34 7.86
CA ASN A 71 -4.01 -15.54 7.35
C ASN A 71 -2.72 -15.25 6.60
N SER A 72 -2.81 -14.87 5.32
CA SER A 72 -1.63 -14.82 4.46
C SER A 72 -0.66 -13.69 4.80
N PHE A 73 -1.17 -12.50 4.98
CA PHE A 73 -0.37 -11.31 5.30
C PHE A 73 0.79 -11.06 4.32
N THR A 74 0.74 -11.68 3.16
CA THR A 74 1.80 -11.68 2.14
C THR A 74 1.98 -10.30 1.52
N LYS A 75 3.23 -9.87 1.43
CA LYS A 75 3.62 -8.61 0.80
C LYS A 75 4.75 -8.89 -0.17
N ILE A 76 4.63 -8.35 -1.38
CA ILE A 76 5.62 -8.53 -2.44
C ILE A 76 5.99 -7.16 -2.98
N CYS A 77 7.29 -6.87 -3.08
CA CYS A 77 7.77 -5.62 -3.65
C CYS A 77 8.23 -5.84 -5.08
N VAL A 78 7.69 -5.03 -5.98
CA VAL A 78 8.04 -4.99 -7.40
C VAL A 78 8.45 -3.57 -7.77
N SER A 79 8.90 -3.36 -8.99
CA SER A 79 9.35 -2.05 -9.44
C SER A 79 8.66 -1.60 -10.70
N CYS A 80 8.57 -0.28 -10.86
CA CYS A 80 8.24 0.39 -12.11
C CYS A 80 9.32 1.42 -12.43
N ASP A 81 9.34 1.91 -13.66
CA ASP A 81 10.42 2.75 -14.15
C ASP A 81 10.08 4.23 -14.24
N THR A 82 8.80 4.61 -14.17
CA THR A 82 8.38 6.00 -14.29
C THR A 82 7.18 6.31 -13.40
N GLU A 83 7.00 7.60 -13.09
CA GLU A 83 5.81 8.06 -12.39
C GLU A 83 4.53 7.78 -13.18
N ASP A 84 4.56 8.01 -14.49
CA ASP A 84 3.39 7.77 -15.36
C ASP A 84 2.96 6.31 -15.34
N GLU A 85 3.92 5.39 -15.34
CA GLU A 85 3.65 3.96 -15.22
C GLU A 85 2.94 3.66 -13.90
N LEU A 86 3.43 4.23 -12.79
CA LEU A 86 2.82 4.04 -11.48
C LEU A 86 1.39 4.60 -11.45
N LEU A 87 1.19 5.80 -11.99
CA LEU A 87 -0.13 6.42 -12.03
C LEU A 87 -1.13 5.61 -12.87
N ALA A 88 -0.67 5.01 -13.97
CA ALA A 88 -1.50 4.13 -14.80
C ALA A 88 -1.95 2.89 -14.01
N LEU A 89 -1.06 2.31 -13.22
CA LEU A 89 -1.40 1.16 -12.36
C LEU A 89 -2.42 1.56 -11.29
N VAL A 90 -2.25 2.73 -10.68
CA VAL A 90 -3.18 3.25 -9.68
C VAL A 90 -4.57 3.42 -10.28
N GLN A 91 -4.66 3.99 -11.49
CA GLN A 91 -5.94 4.15 -12.17
C GLN A 91 -6.60 2.80 -12.46
N LYS A 92 -5.82 1.83 -12.90
CA LYS A 92 -6.31 0.48 -13.16
C LYS A 92 -6.87 -0.17 -11.89
N ALA A 93 -6.21 0.03 -10.75
CA ALA A 93 -6.70 -0.47 -9.47
C ALA A 93 -8.04 0.16 -9.10
N LYS A 94 -8.18 1.47 -9.29
CA LYS A 94 -9.44 2.18 -9.05
C LYS A 94 -10.57 1.64 -9.93
N ASP A 95 -10.28 1.44 -11.20
CA ASP A 95 -11.26 0.93 -12.16
C ASP A 95 -11.73 -0.49 -11.81
N LYS A 96 -10.86 -1.29 -11.22
CA LYS A 96 -11.16 -2.66 -10.80
C LYS A 96 -11.70 -2.77 -9.38
N GLY A 97 -11.70 -1.70 -8.63
CA GLY A 97 -12.12 -1.71 -7.23
C GLY A 97 -11.12 -2.42 -6.30
N VAL A 98 -9.85 -2.47 -6.67
CA VAL A 98 -8.78 -3.01 -5.83
C VAL A 98 -8.25 -1.90 -4.93
N LEU A 99 -8.17 -2.18 -3.64
CA LEU A 99 -7.64 -1.22 -2.67
C LEU A 99 -6.23 -0.78 -3.08
N CYS A 100 -5.99 0.53 -3.08
CA CYS A 100 -4.71 1.09 -3.47
C CYS A 100 -4.36 2.28 -2.57
N CYS A 101 -3.09 2.39 -2.22
CA CYS A 101 -2.58 3.50 -1.41
C CYS A 101 -1.30 4.05 -2.05
N THR A 102 -1.33 5.32 -2.42
CA THR A 102 -0.14 6.01 -2.95
C THR A 102 0.60 6.72 -1.83
N ILE A 103 1.93 6.77 -1.94
CA ILE A 103 2.77 7.47 -0.96
C ILE A 103 3.50 8.62 -1.66
N ILE A 104 3.30 9.82 -1.12
CA ILE A 104 4.02 11.01 -1.54
C ILE A 104 4.96 11.39 -0.40
N ASP A 105 6.26 11.29 -0.66
CA ASP A 105 7.27 11.70 0.29
C ASP A 105 7.39 13.23 0.27
N SER A 106 7.63 13.84 1.44
CA SER A 106 7.77 15.29 1.55
C SER A 106 9.01 15.84 0.84
N GLY A 107 9.99 14.99 0.54
CA GLY A 107 11.22 15.36 -0.14
C GLY A 107 12.29 15.95 0.77
N LYS A 108 12.09 15.93 2.07
CA LYS A 108 13.03 16.55 3.03
C LYS A 108 14.41 15.92 3.07
N THR A 109 14.50 14.61 2.80
CA THR A 109 15.75 13.88 2.91
C THR A 109 16.44 13.59 1.59
N GLU A 110 15.73 13.27 0.52
CA GLU A 110 16.35 12.81 -0.74
C GLU A 110 15.94 13.57 -2.00
N PHE A 111 14.85 14.31 -2.01
CA PHE A 111 14.31 14.90 -3.24
C PHE A 111 14.37 16.44 -3.25
N ASN A 112 15.39 17.00 -2.63
CA ASN A 112 15.65 18.46 -2.62
C ASN A 112 14.42 19.29 -2.19
N GLY A 113 13.66 18.81 -1.23
CA GLY A 113 12.46 19.48 -0.74
C GLY A 113 11.23 19.37 -1.64
N VAL A 114 11.31 18.58 -2.72
CA VAL A 114 10.20 18.42 -3.66
C VAL A 114 9.34 17.23 -3.25
N PRO A 115 8.03 17.41 -2.98
CA PRO A 115 7.13 16.29 -2.74
C PRO A 115 7.14 15.33 -3.93
N THR A 116 7.32 14.04 -3.66
CA THR A 116 7.57 13.06 -4.72
C THR A 116 6.74 11.80 -4.48
N LEU A 117 5.98 11.38 -5.50
CA LEU A 117 5.30 10.09 -5.49
C LEU A 117 6.35 8.99 -5.61
N THR A 118 6.51 8.17 -4.57
CA THR A 118 7.58 7.17 -4.49
C THR A 118 7.14 5.76 -4.77
N CYS A 119 5.95 5.40 -4.31
CA CYS A 119 5.43 4.04 -4.42
C CYS A 119 3.93 4.00 -4.19
N ALA A 120 3.35 2.83 -4.43
CA ALA A 120 1.97 2.56 -4.10
C ALA A 120 1.81 1.09 -3.68
N ALA A 121 0.89 0.84 -2.76
CA ALA A 121 0.47 -0.50 -2.41
C ALA A 121 -0.81 -0.84 -3.14
N PHE A 122 -0.91 -2.07 -3.66
CA PHE A 122 -2.08 -2.63 -4.34
C PHE A 122 -2.57 -3.83 -3.55
N GLY A 123 -3.79 -3.74 -3.06
CA GLY A 123 -4.35 -4.70 -2.12
C GLY A 123 -4.18 -4.26 -0.66
N PRO A 124 -4.51 -5.16 0.28
CA PRO A 124 -4.75 -6.60 0.06
C PRO A 124 -6.01 -6.88 -0.77
N ALA A 125 -5.87 -7.86 -1.66
CA ALA A 125 -6.94 -8.35 -2.50
C ALA A 125 -6.63 -9.81 -2.89
N TRP A 126 -7.54 -10.48 -3.59
CA TRP A 126 -7.24 -11.80 -4.12
C TRP A 126 -6.08 -11.71 -5.11
N ALA A 127 -5.18 -12.69 -5.07
CA ALA A 127 -3.96 -12.68 -5.87
C ALA A 127 -4.24 -12.49 -7.37
N GLU A 128 -5.26 -13.15 -7.91
CA GLU A 128 -5.61 -13.01 -9.33
C GLU A 128 -6.00 -11.56 -9.68
N ASP A 129 -6.70 -10.86 -8.80
CA ASP A 129 -7.10 -9.47 -9.03
C ASP A 129 -5.90 -8.52 -8.99
N VAL A 130 -5.00 -8.76 -8.04
CA VAL A 130 -3.75 -7.98 -7.95
C VAL A 130 -2.85 -8.25 -9.14
N ASP A 131 -2.75 -9.52 -9.58
CA ASP A 131 -1.92 -9.90 -10.72
C ASP A 131 -2.36 -9.26 -12.03
N GLU A 132 -3.64 -9.00 -12.22
CA GLU A 132 -4.14 -8.29 -13.39
C GLU A 132 -3.58 -6.86 -13.47
N ILE A 133 -3.19 -6.28 -12.34
CA ILE A 133 -2.62 -4.93 -12.27
C ILE A 133 -1.09 -4.99 -12.31
N THR A 134 -0.48 -5.81 -11.48
CA THR A 134 0.96 -5.77 -11.21
C THR A 134 1.72 -7.03 -11.63
N GLY A 135 1.04 -8.02 -12.19
CA GLY A 135 1.64 -9.34 -12.49
C GLY A 135 2.80 -9.33 -13.49
N ASN A 136 2.90 -8.30 -14.32
CA ASN A 136 3.96 -8.15 -15.32
C ASN A 136 5.21 -7.45 -14.80
N LEU A 137 5.16 -6.91 -13.59
CA LEU A 137 6.26 -6.13 -13.04
C LEU A 137 7.34 -7.04 -12.45
N LYS A 138 8.57 -6.58 -12.55
CA LYS A 138 9.74 -7.32 -12.04
C LYS A 138 9.88 -7.12 -10.54
N LEU A 139 10.36 -8.15 -9.86
CA LEU A 139 10.71 -8.05 -8.45
C LEU A 139 11.76 -6.96 -8.25
N LEU A 140 11.61 -6.27 -7.14
CA LEU A 140 12.54 -5.21 -6.77
C LEU A 140 13.92 -5.76 -6.46
#